data_d7ab5197aaa9960f7b266f12644baee4
#
_entry.id   d7ab5197aaa9960f7b266f12644baee4
#
_cell.length_a   1.000
_cell.length_b   1.000
_cell.length_c   1.000
_cell.angle_alpha   90.00
_cell.angle_beta   90.00
_cell.angle_gamma   90.00
#
_symmetry.space_group_name_H-M   'P 1'
#
loop_
_entity.id
_entity.type
_entity.pdbx_description
1 polymer ?
#
loop_
_entity_poly.entity_id
_entity_poly.type
_entity_poly.pdbx_seq_one_letter_code
_entity_poly.pdbx_strand_id
1 'polypeptide(L)'
;MNGPDAVETVRLSHRYGERRALREVSLSIRRGEVFALLGPNGGGKSTLFRILSTLLRPSEGEARIFGHDVVREAAAVRRRIGVVFQSPSLDAKLTVLENLRHHGALYGWSGSALRARADELLERFRLTERRGELVERLSGGLARRAELAKGLLPKPEVLLLDEPSSSLDPRARRELSEYLLGLRASDGVTVVLTTHHLEEAERCDRVAVIDGGQVIAVDTPEALKARVGGDVVTIRGAEPRLLGERIRERFGLTPMYVDGTIRLEHARGHELVRTLVDTFADAVTSVTFGRPTLEDAFVRLTGHALDGAREGGGA
;
A
#
# COMPACT_ATOMS: atom_id res chain seq x y z
N MET A 1 1.04 -28.92 8.65
CA MET A 1 0.73 -27.90 9.69
C MET A 1 1.34 -26.59 9.20
N ASN A 2 0.49 -25.63 8.81
CA ASN A 2 0.98 -24.31 8.44
C ASN A 2 1.58 -23.67 9.69
N GLY A 3 2.85 -23.24 9.60
CA GLY A 3 3.50 -22.48 10.69
C GLY A 3 2.77 -21.15 10.94
N PRO A 4 3.15 -20.39 11.99
CA PRO A 4 2.52 -19.11 12.30
C PRO A 4 2.60 -18.17 11.09
N ASP A 5 1.60 -17.29 10.96
CA ASP A 5 1.60 -16.21 9.95
C ASP A 5 2.86 -15.35 10.08
N ALA A 6 3.26 -14.71 8.99
CA ALA A 6 4.40 -13.80 9.02
C ALA A 6 4.11 -12.57 9.88
N VAL A 7 2.90 -12.04 9.79
CA VAL A 7 2.43 -10.92 10.61
C VAL A 7 1.01 -11.21 11.09
N GLU A 8 0.75 -10.98 12.36
CA GLU A 8 -0.57 -11.10 12.97
C GLU A 8 -0.84 -9.88 13.86
N THR A 9 -2.04 -9.31 13.76
CA THR A 9 -2.53 -8.29 14.69
C THR A 9 -3.88 -8.71 15.25
N VAL A 10 -4.11 -8.47 16.55
CA VAL A 10 -5.35 -8.82 17.24
C VAL A 10 -5.86 -7.59 17.96
N ARG A 11 -6.98 -7.05 17.48
CA ARG A 11 -7.68 -5.86 18.01
C ARG A 11 -6.71 -4.71 18.32
N LEU A 12 -5.76 -4.49 17.42
CA LEU A 12 -4.71 -3.51 17.60
C LEU A 12 -5.27 -2.09 17.52
N SER A 13 -5.08 -1.31 18.57
CA SER A 13 -5.53 0.09 18.63
C SER A 13 -4.39 1.01 19.01
N HIS A 14 -4.40 2.23 18.46
CA HIS A 14 -3.45 3.27 18.86
C HIS A 14 -4.08 4.65 18.84
N ARG A 15 -3.69 5.48 19.85
CA ARG A 15 -4.13 6.87 20.03
C ARG A 15 -2.93 7.80 20.11
N TYR A 16 -3.04 8.94 19.44
CA TYR A 16 -2.17 10.10 19.63
C TYR A 16 -2.98 11.17 20.35
N GLY A 17 -2.83 11.28 21.67
CA GLY A 17 -3.72 12.11 22.49
C GLY A 17 -5.18 11.66 22.34
N GLU A 18 -6.06 12.58 21.93
CA GLU A 18 -7.48 12.28 21.69
C GLU A 18 -7.76 11.59 20.35
N ARG A 19 -6.84 11.69 19.38
CA ARG A 19 -7.04 11.12 18.03
C ARG A 19 -6.78 9.62 18.01
N ARG A 20 -7.79 8.83 17.70
CA ARG A 20 -7.65 7.39 17.44
C ARG A 20 -7.12 7.19 16.01
N ALA A 21 -5.88 6.75 15.91
CA ALA A 21 -5.23 6.46 14.62
C ALA A 21 -5.46 5.02 14.12
N LEU A 22 -5.63 4.08 15.06
CA LEU A 22 -6.04 2.69 14.78
C LEU A 22 -7.16 2.29 15.72
N ARG A 23 -8.10 1.49 15.22
CA ARG A 23 -9.30 1.02 15.93
C ARG A 23 -9.48 -0.47 15.70
N GLU A 24 -9.09 -1.28 16.68
CA GLU A 24 -9.27 -2.74 16.71
C GLU A 24 -8.85 -3.48 15.43
N VAL A 25 -7.73 -3.07 14.86
CA VAL A 25 -7.20 -3.67 13.63
C VAL A 25 -6.79 -5.11 13.89
N SER A 26 -7.48 -6.05 13.24
CA SER A 26 -7.12 -7.47 13.22
C SER A 26 -6.84 -7.90 11.79
N LEU A 27 -5.65 -8.38 11.54
CA LEU A 27 -5.23 -8.89 10.22
C LEU A 27 -4.17 -9.98 10.37
N SER A 28 -4.08 -10.81 9.34
CA SER A 28 -3.12 -11.89 9.21
C SER A 28 -2.48 -11.84 7.83
N ILE A 29 -1.15 -11.88 7.78
CA ILE A 29 -0.34 -11.88 6.57
C ILE A 29 0.43 -13.19 6.52
N ARG A 30 0.27 -13.92 5.42
CA ARG A 30 0.88 -15.24 5.25
C ARG A 30 2.37 -15.11 4.95
N ARG A 31 3.11 -16.17 5.20
CA ARG A 31 4.53 -16.24 4.82
C ARG A 31 4.69 -16.22 3.30
N GLY A 32 5.67 -15.46 2.83
CA GLY A 32 6.00 -15.39 1.42
C GLY A 32 4.94 -14.75 0.55
N GLU A 33 4.04 -13.92 1.10
CA GLU A 33 3.13 -13.13 0.27
C GLU A 33 3.59 -11.67 0.14
N VAL A 34 3.19 -11.03 -0.93
CA VAL A 34 3.28 -9.58 -1.12
C VAL A 34 1.93 -8.99 -0.75
N PHE A 35 1.90 -8.24 0.34
CA PHE A 35 0.69 -7.73 0.97
C PHE A 35 0.67 -6.20 0.97
N ALA A 36 -0.42 -5.60 0.49
CA ALA A 36 -0.60 -4.16 0.49
C ALA A 36 -1.56 -3.69 1.59
N LEU A 37 -1.19 -2.60 2.26
CA LEU A 37 -2.07 -1.79 3.09
C LEU A 37 -2.51 -0.58 2.26
N LEU A 38 -3.69 -0.65 1.65
CA LEU A 38 -4.24 0.39 0.78
C LEU A 38 -5.19 1.31 1.55
N GLY A 39 -5.03 2.60 1.41
CA GLY A 39 -5.94 3.57 2.03
C GLY A 39 -5.48 5.01 1.87
N PRO A 40 -6.33 5.99 2.21
CA PRO A 40 -6.01 7.40 2.08
C PRO A 40 -4.94 7.85 3.08
N ASN A 41 -4.41 9.05 2.84
CA ASN A 41 -3.53 9.70 3.80
C ASN A 41 -4.27 9.94 5.13
N GLY A 42 -3.61 9.61 6.25
CA GLY A 42 -4.25 9.68 7.56
C GLY A 42 -5.16 8.50 7.91
N GLY A 43 -5.34 7.51 7.03
CA GLY A 43 -6.16 6.31 7.23
C GLY A 43 -5.62 5.31 8.26
N GLY A 44 -4.40 5.51 8.80
CA GLY A 44 -3.81 4.63 9.83
C GLY A 44 -2.65 3.77 9.33
N LYS A 45 -2.38 3.72 8.02
CA LYS A 45 -1.32 2.88 7.41
C LYS A 45 0.05 3.04 8.08
N SER A 46 0.57 4.27 8.13
CA SER A 46 1.90 4.54 8.72
C SER A 46 1.93 4.32 10.24
N THR A 47 0.79 4.43 10.95
CA THR A 47 0.70 4.07 12.37
C THR A 47 0.87 2.56 12.55
N LEU A 48 0.14 1.76 11.77
CA LEU A 48 0.29 0.30 11.77
C LEU A 48 1.72 -0.10 11.39
N PHE A 49 2.27 0.49 10.34
CA PHE A 49 3.65 0.28 9.92
C PHE A 49 4.66 0.55 11.05
N ARG A 50 4.53 1.68 11.77
CA ARG A 50 5.41 2.02 12.90
C ARG A 50 5.30 1.03 14.05
N ILE A 51 4.13 0.47 14.30
CA ILE A 51 3.96 -0.58 15.32
C ILE A 51 4.65 -1.87 14.88
N LEU A 52 4.41 -2.32 13.63
CA LEU A 52 5.03 -3.53 13.11
C LEU A 52 6.56 -3.41 13.03
N SER A 53 7.08 -2.22 12.72
CA SER A 53 8.53 -1.95 12.73
C SER A 53 9.14 -1.73 14.13
N THR A 54 8.36 -1.94 15.20
CA THR A 54 8.76 -1.77 16.61
C THR A 54 9.11 -0.34 17.03
N LEU A 55 8.77 0.66 16.24
CA LEU A 55 9.02 2.08 16.52
C LEU A 55 7.95 2.71 17.41
N LEU A 56 6.78 2.11 17.45
CA LEU A 56 5.64 2.62 18.20
C LEU A 56 5.00 1.48 18.98
N ARG A 57 4.67 1.73 20.24
CA ARG A 57 3.89 0.77 21.03
C ARG A 57 2.42 0.98 20.76
N PRO A 58 1.63 -0.08 20.54
CA PRO A 58 0.18 0.04 20.48
C PRO A 58 -0.38 0.53 21.83
N SER A 59 -1.54 1.19 21.81
CA SER A 59 -2.26 1.54 23.02
C SER A 59 -3.01 0.34 23.60
N GLU A 60 -3.56 -0.50 22.71
CA GLU A 60 -4.32 -1.71 23.06
C GLU A 60 -4.13 -2.77 21.98
N GLY A 61 -4.40 -4.05 22.34
CA GLY A 61 -4.24 -5.17 21.43
C GLY A 61 -2.81 -5.64 21.29
N GLU A 62 -2.57 -6.55 20.36
CA GLU A 62 -1.27 -7.20 20.15
C GLU A 62 -0.90 -7.21 18.67
N ALA A 63 0.40 -7.19 18.40
CA ALA A 63 0.97 -7.45 17.07
C ALA A 63 2.15 -8.41 17.20
N ARG A 64 2.24 -9.36 16.28
CA ARG A 64 3.27 -10.39 16.26
C ARG A 64 3.89 -10.53 14.87
N ILE A 65 5.19 -10.79 14.82
CA ILE A 65 5.93 -11.14 13.60
C ILE A 65 6.58 -12.50 13.80
N PHE A 66 6.20 -13.48 12.99
CA PHE A 66 6.57 -14.89 13.16
C PHE A 66 6.34 -15.39 14.59
N GLY A 67 5.24 -14.99 15.22
CA GLY A 67 4.87 -15.36 16.59
C GLY A 67 5.53 -14.51 17.68
N HIS A 68 6.55 -13.68 17.37
CA HIS A 68 7.20 -12.79 18.34
C HIS A 68 6.42 -11.50 18.53
N ASP A 69 6.12 -11.14 19.78
CA ASP A 69 5.43 -9.91 20.14
C ASP A 69 6.30 -8.67 19.84
N VAL A 70 5.76 -7.70 19.09
CA VAL A 70 6.51 -6.51 18.64
C VAL A 70 6.95 -5.59 19.77
N VAL A 71 6.36 -5.71 20.97
CA VAL A 71 6.69 -4.91 22.17
C VAL A 71 7.60 -5.69 23.12
N ARG A 72 7.18 -6.90 23.49
CA ARG A 72 7.87 -7.72 24.51
C ARG A 72 9.15 -8.35 23.96
N GLU A 73 9.15 -8.70 22.67
CA GLU A 73 10.23 -9.38 21.99
C GLU A 73 10.83 -8.54 20.83
N ALA A 74 10.79 -7.21 20.96
CA ALA A 74 11.20 -6.28 19.91
C ALA A 74 12.60 -6.58 19.31
N ALA A 75 13.55 -7.07 20.11
CA ALA A 75 14.87 -7.43 19.62
C ALA A 75 14.84 -8.67 18.70
N ALA A 76 13.97 -9.65 18.96
CA ALA A 76 13.78 -10.81 18.11
C ALA A 76 13.07 -10.43 16.80
N VAL A 77 12.07 -9.53 16.88
CA VAL A 77 11.38 -8.97 15.71
C VAL A 77 12.35 -8.21 14.82
N ARG A 78 13.16 -7.28 15.37
CA ARG A 78 14.13 -6.49 14.58
C ARG A 78 15.16 -7.31 13.82
N ARG A 79 15.51 -8.50 14.31
CA ARG A 79 16.41 -9.42 13.58
C ARG A 79 15.76 -10.09 12.37
N ARG A 80 14.41 -10.09 12.31
CA ARG A 80 13.61 -10.75 11.26
C ARG A 80 13.04 -9.79 10.23
N ILE A 81 13.05 -8.48 10.53
CA ILE A 81 12.47 -7.47 9.65
C ILE A 81 13.56 -6.64 8.96
N GLY A 82 13.31 -6.29 7.70
CA GLY A 82 13.93 -5.17 7.02
C GLY A 82 12.92 -4.03 6.92
N VAL A 83 13.35 -2.81 7.07
CA VAL A 83 12.44 -1.66 7.07
C VAL A 83 12.93 -0.60 6.11
N VAL A 84 12.04 -0.11 5.26
CA VAL A 84 12.28 1.02 4.35
C VAL A 84 11.19 2.05 4.60
N PHE A 85 11.57 3.20 5.11
CA PHE A 85 10.66 4.29 5.46
C PHE A 85 10.28 5.12 4.24
N GLN A 86 9.22 5.91 4.39
CA GLN A 86 8.82 6.91 3.40
C GLN A 86 9.90 7.98 3.27
N SER A 87 10.38 8.51 4.39
CA SER A 87 11.51 9.45 4.41
C SER A 87 12.84 8.73 4.20
N PRO A 88 13.78 9.32 3.44
CA PRO A 88 15.10 8.74 3.27
C PRO A 88 15.79 8.44 4.61
N SER A 89 16.41 7.28 4.71
CA SER A 89 17.12 6.81 5.90
C SER A 89 18.59 6.48 5.64
N LEU A 90 19.07 6.78 4.44
CA LEU A 90 20.48 6.78 4.10
C LEU A 90 21.14 8.08 4.57
N ASP A 91 22.39 7.99 5.02
CA ASP A 91 23.21 9.18 5.27
C ASP A 91 23.66 9.76 3.92
N ALA A 92 23.24 10.99 3.65
CA ALA A 92 23.52 11.70 2.41
C ALA A 92 25.01 11.97 2.19
N LYS A 93 25.80 12.07 3.28
CA LYS A 93 27.24 12.37 3.27
C LYS A 93 28.12 11.12 3.17
N LEU A 94 27.52 9.95 3.19
CA LEU A 94 28.20 8.68 2.97
C LEU A 94 27.93 8.15 1.56
N THR A 95 28.87 7.35 1.07
CA THR A 95 28.67 6.62 -0.19
C THR A 95 27.65 5.50 -0.02
N VAL A 96 27.13 4.98 -1.14
CA VAL A 96 26.21 3.82 -1.12
C VAL A 96 26.81 2.65 -0.34
N LEU A 97 28.08 2.33 -0.62
CA LEU A 97 28.77 1.20 0.04
C LEU A 97 28.97 1.45 1.54
N GLU A 98 29.33 2.67 1.95
CA GLU A 98 29.48 3.02 3.37
C GLU A 98 28.16 2.89 4.12
N ASN A 99 27.05 3.39 3.54
CA ASN A 99 25.73 3.20 4.12
C ASN A 99 25.40 1.71 4.35
N LEU A 100 25.66 0.84 3.35
CA LEU A 100 25.43 -0.59 3.50
C LEU A 100 26.34 -1.19 4.59
N ARG A 101 27.62 -0.81 4.63
CA ARG A 101 28.57 -1.32 5.64
C ARG A 101 28.19 -0.92 7.05
N HIS A 102 27.86 0.37 7.26
CA HIS A 102 27.42 0.84 8.58
C HIS A 102 26.15 0.14 9.03
N HIS A 103 25.17 0.00 8.13
CA HIS A 103 23.95 -0.71 8.46
C HIS A 103 24.20 -2.19 8.79
N GLY A 104 25.04 -2.88 8.00
CA GLY A 104 25.38 -4.27 8.26
C GLY A 104 26.07 -4.48 9.60
N ALA A 105 26.98 -3.57 10.00
CA ALA A 105 27.66 -3.63 11.28
C ALA A 105 26.66 -3.56 12.47
N LEU A 106 25.57 -2.80 12.36
CA LEU A 106 24.50 -2.74 13.38
C LEU A 106 23.81 -4.10 13.58
N TYR A 107 23.82 -4.95 12.55
CA TYR A 107 23.25 -6.32 12.59
C TYR A 107 24.31 -7.39 12.85
N GLY A 108 25.53 -7.00 13.23
CA GLY A 108 26.62 -7.92 13.55
C GLY A 108 27.37 -8.50 12.34
N TRP A 109 27.10 -8.00 11.13
CA TRP A 109 27.86 -8.39 9.95
C TRP A 109 29.22 -7.71 9.93
N SER A 110 30.28 -8.45 9.60
CA SER A 110 31.65 -7.91 9.55
C SER A 110 32.52 -8.65 8.52
N GLY A 111 33.69 -8.10 8.26
CA GLY A 111 34.74 -8.76 7.46
C GLY A 111 34.31 -9.10 6.03
N SER A 112 34.71 -10.29 5.58
CA SER A 112 34.43 -10.79 4.23
C SER A 112 32.93 -11.06 3.97
N ALA A 113 32.21 -11.52 4.99
CA ALA A 113 30.78 -11.82 4.88
C ALA A 113 29.96 -10.55 4.61
N LEU A 114 30.23 -9.44 5.32
CA LEU A 114 29.58 -8.16 5.06
C LEU A 114 29.93 -7.65 3.66
N ARG A 115 31.19 -7.78 3.25
CA ARG A 115 31.63 -7.34 1.92
C ARG A 115 30.91 -8.10 0.82
N ALA A 116 30.90 -9.42 0.89
CA ALA A 116 30.23 -10.27 -0.09
C ALA A 116 28.72 -9.96 -0.18
N ARG A 117 28.06 -9.77 0.98
CA ARG A 117 26.64 -9.42 1.01
C ARG A 117 26.35 -8.03 0.43
N ALA A 118 27.20 -7.05 0.72
CA ALA A 118 27.06 -5.71 0.13
C ALA A 118 27.26 -5.75 -1.39
N ASP A 119 28.28 -6.48 -1.88
CA ASP A 119 28.54 -6.61 -3.32
C ASP A 119 27.38 -7.31 -4.04
N GLU A 120 26.84 -8.39 -3.48
CA GLU A 120 25.63 -9.08 -3.97
C GLU A 120 24.44 -8.11 -4.13
N LEU A 121 24.17 -7.29 -3.11
CA LEU A 121 23.05 -6.34 -3.14
C LEU A 121 23.32 -5.19 -4.11
N LEU A 122 24.55 -4.68 -4.18
CA LEU A 122 24.91 -3.65 -5.16
C LEU A 122 24.69 -4.15 -6.61
N GLU A 123 25.07 -5.38 -6.90
CA GLU A 123 24.83 -5.99 -8.21
C GLU A 123 23.32 -6.16 -8.48
N ARG A 124 22.59 -6.75 -7.53
CA ARG A 124 21.16 -7.01 -7.61
C ARG A 124 20.33 -5.72 -7.85
N PHE A 125 20.74 -4.61 -7.22
CA PHE A 125 20.07 -3.31 -7.37
C PHE A 125 20.68 -2.45 -8.48
N ARG A 126 21.64 -2.96 -9.26
CA ARG A 126 22.35 -2.23 -10.33
C ARG A 126 23.02 -0.94 -9.81
N LEU A 127 23.66 -1.06 -8.65
CA LEU A 127 24.38 0.03 -7.98
C LEU A 127 25.90 -0.18 -7.96
N THR A 128 26.42 -1.21 -8.60
CA THR A 128 27.84 -1.58 -8.56
C THR A 128 28.75 -0.43 -9.01
N GLU A 129 28.43 0.22 -10.12
CA GLU A 129 29.20 1.37 -10.65
C GLU A 129 29.02 2.65 -9.82
N ARG A 130 27.99 2.71 -8.99
CA ARG A 130 27.65 3.84 -8.12
C ARG A 130 28.08 3.61 -6.66
N ARG A 131 28.76 2.51 -6.36
CA ARG A 131 29.11 2.10 -4.98
C ARG A 131 29.86 3.16 -4.18
N GLY A 132 30.72 3.93 -4.86
CA GLY A 132 31.53 5.03 -4.30
C GLY A 132 30.91 6.41 -4.44
N GLU A 133 29.70 6.53 -4.98
CA GLU A 133 29.01 7.81 -5.13
C GLU A 133 28.30 8.19 -3.83
N LEU A 134 28.39 9.46 -3.42
CA LEU A 134 27.67 10.00 -2.27
C LEU A 134 26.16 9.92 -2.51
N VAL A 135 25.39 9.55 -1.50
CA VAL A 135 23.93 9.39 -1.61
C VAL A 135 23.25 10.70 -2.04
N GLU A 136 23.73 11.84 -1.60
CA GLU A 136 23.19 13.17 -2.00
C GLU A 136 23.28 13.45 -3.51
N ARG A 137 24.12 12.73 -4.25
CA ARG A 137 24.28 12.88 -5.70
C ARG A 137 23.43 11.91 -6.51
N LEU A 138 22.78 10.96 -5.86
CA LEU A 138 21.96 9.98 -6.53
C LEU A 138 20.61 10.59 -6.97
N SER A 139 20.10 10.11 -8.10
CA SER A 139 18.69 10.36 -8.42
C SER A 139 17.77 9.68 -7.39
N GLY A 140 16.53 10.17 -7.23
CA GLY A 140 15.57 9.59 -6.29
C GLY A 140 15.35 8.09 -6.48
N GLY A 141 15.31 7.62 -7.73
CA GLY A 141 15.19 6.18 -8.02
C GLY A 141 16.42 5.37 -7.60
N LEU A 142 17.64 5.90 -7.80
CA LEU A 142 18.86 5.24 -7.35
C LEU A 142 18.97 5.24 -5.81
N ALA A 143 18.62 6.34 -5.16
CA ALA A 143 18.57 6.42 -3.71
C ALA A 143 17.55 5.40 -3.15
N ARG A 144 16.36 5.25 -3.79
CA ARG A 144 15.38 4.26 -3.37
C ARG A 144 15.87 2.81 -3.53
N ARG A 145 16.61 2.51 -4.60
CA ARG A 145 17.26 1.20 -4.76
C ARG A 145 18.29 0.94 -3.65
N ALA A 146 19.07 1.95 -3.26
CA ALA A 146 20.02 1.84 -2.16
C ALA A 146 19.32 1.63 -0.79
N GLU A 147 18.17 2.29 -0.55
CA GLU A 147 17.32 2.06 0.61
C GLU A 147 16.84 0.59 0.69
N LEU A 148 16.38 0.04 -0.43
CA LEU A 148 15.96 -1.36 -0.52
C LEU A 148 17.13 -2.32 -0.28
N ALA A 149 18.28 -2.06 -0.89
CA ALA A 149 19.51 -2.84 -0.64
C ALA A 149 19.86 -2.82 0.84
N LYS A 150 19.78 -1.66 1.50
CA LYS A 150 20.00 -1.52 2.94
C LYS A 150 19.00 -2.35 3.74
N GLY A 151 17.70 -2.25 3.42
CA GLY A 151 16.65 -3.01 4.12
C GLY A 151 16.79 -4.53 4.00
N LEU A 152 17.33 -5.01 2.88
CA LEU A 152 17.56 -6.45 2.63
C LEU A 152 18.91 -6.97 3.13
N LEU A 153 19.83 -6.10 3.55
CA LEU A 153 21.15 -6.50 3.96
C LEU A 153 21.14 -7.50 5.12
N PRO A 154 20.27 -7.34 6.15
CA PRO A 154 20.21 -8.28 7.26
C PRO A 154 19.63 -9.67 6.91
N LYS A 155 19.19 -9.91 5.67
CA LYS A 155 18.43 -11.10 5.24
C LYS A 155 17.13 -11.25 6.01
N PRO A 156 16.25 -10.26 5.95
CA PRO A 156 15.00 -10.31 6.71
C PRO A 156 14.06 -11.39 6.20
N GLU A 157 13.21 -11.90 7.09
CA GLU A 157 12.06 -12.77 6.75
C GLU A 157 10.84 -11.94 6.31
N VAL A 158 10.72 -10.70 6.81
CA VAL A 158 9.69 -9.73 6.41
C VAL A 158 10.35 -8.41 6.01
N LEU A 159 9.98 -7.89 4.84
CA LEU A 159 10.35 -6.55 4.38
C LEU A 159 9.15 -5.61 4.53
N LEU A 160 9.26 -4.64 5.41
CA LEU A 160 8.26 -3.60 5.64
C LEU A 160 8.62 -2.35 4.82
N LEU A 161 7.68 -1.83 4.02
CA LEU A 161 7.89 -0.69 3.12
C LEU A 161 6.79 0.36 3.35
N ASP A 162 7.17 1.57 3.77
CA ASP A 162 6.20 2.67 3.92
C ASP A 162 6.22 3.54 2.66
N GLU A 163 5.15 3.49 1.88
CA GLU A 163 4.96 4.20 0.62
C GLU A 163 6.19 4.17 -0.30
N PRO A 164 6.65 2.95 -0.71
CA PRO A 164 7.95 2.78 -1.35
C PRO A 164 8.10 3.49 -2.69
N SER A 165 7.01 3.85 -3.35
CA SER A 165 7.00 4.44 -4.69
C SER A 165 6.54 5.89 -4.75
N SER A 166 6.24 6.53 -3.62
CA SER A 166 5.63 7.88 -3.57
C SER A 166 6.44 8.96 -4.29
N SER A 167 7.76 8.81 -4.41
CA SER A 167 8.66 9.76 -5.09
C SER A 167 9.18 9.27 -6.44
N LEU A 168 8.64 8.16 -6.96
CA LEU A 168 9.11 7.53 -8.19
C LEU A 168 8.21 7.89 -9.38
N ASP A 169 8.82 8.04 -10.55
CA ASP A 169 8.10 8.12 -11.81
C ASP A 169 7.38 6.78 -12.13
N PRO A 170 6.41 6.77 -13.07
CA PRO A 170 5.62 5.58 -13.37
C PRO A 170 6.45 4.37 -13.81
N ARG A 171 7.59 4.58 -14.49
CA ARG A 171 8.47 3.51 -14.92
C ARG A 171 9.23 2.91 -13.74
N ALA A 172 9.85 3.74 -12.92
CA ALA A 172 10.57 3.31 -11.72
C ALA A 172 9.65 2.61 -10.73
N ARG A 173 8.37 3.04 -10.62
CA ARG A 173 7.34 2.38 -9.81
C ARG A 173 7.05 0.96 -10.29
N ARG A 174 6.91 0.74 -11.60
CA ARG A 174 6.70 -0.60 -12.17
C ARG A 174 7.91 -1.50 -11.93
N GLU A 175 9.13 -0.98 -12.18
CA GLU A 175 10.37 -1.72 -11.91
C GLU A 175 10.49 -2.12 -10.43
N LEU A 176 10.10 -1.24 -9.51
CA LEU A 176 10.04 -1.55 -8.08
C LEU A 176 9.07 -2.68 -7.77
N SER A 177 7.83 -2.59 -8.29
CA SER A 177 6.80 -3.63 -8.06
C SER A 177 7.27 -5.00 -8.58
N GLU A 178 7.84 -5.06 -9.79
CA GLU A 178 8.40 -6.29 -10.36
C GLU A 178 9.54 -6.85 -9.50
N TYR A 179 10.37 -5.96 -8.97
CA TYR A 179 11.44 -6.35 -8.07
C TYR A 179 10.91 -6.96 -6.76
N LEU A 180 9.89 -6.33 -6.14
CA LEU A 180 9.29 -6.84 -4.90
C LEU A 180 8.64 -8.22 -5.09
N LEU A 181 7.96 -8.44 -6.22
CA LEU A 181 7.43 -9.75 -6.60
C LEU A 181 8.56 -10.78 -6.79
N GLY A 182 9.68 -10.36 -7.39
CA GLY A 182 10.87 -11.20 -7.55
C GLY A 182 11.49 -11.64 -6.20
N LEU A 183 11.52 -10.75 -5.20
CA LEU A 183 12.01 -11.07 -3.84
C LEU A 183 11.27 -12.24 -3.20
N ARG A 184 9.95 -12.24 -3.34
CA ARG A 184 9.11 -13.36 -2.88
C ARG A 184 9.53 -14.67 -3.55
N ALA A 185 9.67 -14.65 -4.86
CA ALA A 185 9.95 -15.85 -5.64
C ALA A 185 11.36 -16.41 -5.36
N SER A 186 12.37 -15.53 -5.22
CA SER A 186 13.79 -15.96 -5.07
C SER A 186 14.18 -16.23 -3.63
N ASP A 187 13.71 -15.44 -2.68
CA ASP A 187 14.20 -15.42 -1.29
C ASP A 187 13.14 -15.87 -0.28
N GLY A 188 11.88 -16.07 -0.72
CA GLY A 188 10.77 -16.41 0.17
C GLY A 188 10.42 -15.32 1.18
N VAL A 189 10.87 -14.08 0.95
CA VAL A 189 10.63 -12.94 1.83
C VAL A 189 9.17 -12.53 1.76
N THR A 190 8.55 -12.34 2.91
CA THR A 190 7.22 -11.71 2.99
C THR A 190 7.37 -10.21 2.81
N VAL A 191 6.61 -9.60 1.92
CA VAL A 191 6.65 -8.15 1.68
C VAL A 191 5.35 -7.53 2.16
N VAL A 192 5.45 -6.51 3.00
CA VAL A 192 4.32 -5.71 3.47
C VAL A 192 4.56 -4.27 3.09
N LEU A 193 3.72 -3.71 2.25
CA LEU A 193 3.85 -2.31 1.82
C LEU A 193 2.61 -1.50 2.16
N THR A 194 2.81 -0.25 2.53
CA THR A 194 1.73 0.75 2.58
C THR A 194 1.68 1.48 1.25
N THR A 195 0.51 1.76 0.74
CA THR A 195 0.35 2.53 -0.49
C THR A 195 -0.99 3.25 -0.55
N HIS A 196 -1.03 4.33 -1.30
CA HIS A 196 -2.25 4.97 -1.82
C HIS A 196 -2.34 4.81 -3.35
N HIS A 197 -1.41 4.08 -3.98
CA HIS A 197 -1.40 3.81 -5.41
C HIS A 197 -2.09 2.48 -5.71
N LEU A 198 -3.23 2.55 -6.39
CA LEU A 198 -4.02 1.38 -6.78
C LEU A 198 -3.25 0.39 -7.66
N GLU A 199 -2.44 0.90 -8.60
CA GLU A 199 -1.62 0.07 -9.48
C GLU A 199 -0.58 -0.80 -8.72
N GLU A 200 -0.08 -0.33 -7.58
CA GLU A 200 0.78 -1.15 -6.71
C GLU A 200 -0.02 -2.23 -5.99
N ALA A 201 -1.16 -1.84 -5.42
CA ALA A 201 -2.04 -2.77 -4.71
C ALA A 201 -2.56 -3.88 -5.63
N GLU A 202 -2.87 -3.56 -6.90
CA GLU A 202 -3.33 -4.56 -7.89
C GLU A 202 -2.30 -5.66 -8.20
N ARG A 203 -1.03 -5.42 -7.93
CA ARG A 203 0.04 -6.41 -8.15
C ARG A 203 0.35 -7.28 -6.94
N CYS A 204 -0.26 -6.98 -5.80
CA CYS A 204 -0.07 -7.72 -4.55
C CYS A 204 -0.94 -8.98 -4.51
N ASP A 205 -0.52 -9.97 -3.74
CA ASP A 205 -1.31 -11.20 -3.55
C ASP A 205 -2.62 -10.92 -2.81
N ARG A 206 -2.57 -10.06 -1.79
CA ARG A 206 -3.73 -9.61 -1.02
C ARG A 206 -3.58 -8.14 -0.63
N VAL A 207 -4.71 -7.51 -0.46
CA VAL A 207 -4.83 -6.10 -0.10
C VAL A 207 -5.73 -5.97 1.11
N ALA A 208 -5.27 -5.26 2.14
CA ALA A 208 -6.14 -4.72 3.20
C ALA A 208 -6.52 -3.29 2.85
N VAL A 209 -7.80 -3.03 2.71
CA VAL A 209 -8.35 -1.68 2.61
C VAL A 209 -8.47 -1.11 4.02
N ILE A 210 -7.73 -0.02 4.28
CA ILE A 210 -7.73 0.67 5.58
C ILE A 210 -8.31 2.05 5.41
N ASP A 211 -9.34 2.36 6.19
CA ASP A 211 -9.93 3.69 6.26
C ASP A 211 -10.34 4.06 7.69
N GLY A 212 -10.11 5.31 8.09
CA GLY A 212 -10.46 5.80 9.43
C GLY A 212 -9.85 5.03 10.59
N GLY A 213 -8.70 4.39 10.37
CA GLY A 213 -8.01 3.56 11.35
C GLY A 213 -8.57 2.15 11.49
N GLN A 214 -9.45 1.70 10.61
CA GLN A 214 -10.04 0.36 10.61
C GLN A 214 -9.68 -0.40 9.33
N VAL A 215 -9.57 -1.72 9.43
CA VAL A 215 -9.53 -2.60 8.27
C VAL A 215 -10.96 -2.85 7.80
N ILE A 216 -11.28 -2.35 6.62
CA ILE A 216 -12.61 -2.46 6.02
C ILE A 216 -12.79 -3.79 5.30
N ALA A 217 -11.74 -4.24 4.60
CA ALA A 217 -11.73 -5.51 3.88
C ALA A 217 -10.31 -6.02 3.69
N VAL A 218 -10.15 -7.34 3.61
CA VAL A 218 -8.89 -8.01 3.25
C VAL A 218 -9.22 -9.10 2.24
N ASP A 219 -8.65 -9.02 1.04
CA ASP A 219 -8.84 -10.04 0.01
C ASP A 219 -7.81 -9.91 -1.10
N THR A 220 -7.86 -10.79 -2.13
CA THR A 220 -7.13 -10.58 -3.38
C THR A 220 -7.71 -9.38 -4.13
N PRO A 221 -6.92 -8.68 -4.97
CA PRO A 221 -7.43 -7.59 -5.81
C PRO A 221 -8.66 -8.00 -6.63
N GLU A 222 -8.65 -9.21 -7.20
CA GLU A 222 -9.76 -9.76 -7.99
C GLU A 222 -11.02 -9.97 -7.15
N ALA A 223 -10.88 -10.51 -5.93
CA ALA A 223 -12.01 -10.73 -5.03
C ALA A 223 -12.60 -9.39 -4.53
N LEU A 224 -11.75 -8.36 -4.31
CA LEU A 224 -12.22 -7.03 -3.97
C LEU A 224 -13.02 -6.41 -5.13
N LYS A 225 -12.50 -6.49 -6.36
CA LYS A 225 -13.19 -6.01 -7.57
C LYS A 225 -14.52 -6.74 -7.79
N ALA A 226 -14.58 -8.04 -7.52
CA ALA A 226 -15.80 -8.84 -7.66
C ALA A 226 -16.93 -8.44 -6.68
N ARG A 227 -16.64 -7.65 -5.63
CA ARG A 227 -17.67 -7.11 -4.73
C ARG A 227 -18.50 -5.99 -5.38
N VAL A 228 -18.04 -5.43 -6.48
CA VAL A 228 -18.78 -4.46 -7.29
C VAL A 228 -19.78 -5.22 -8.18
N GLY A 229 -21.01 -4.77 -8.23
CA GLY A 229 -22.16 -5.53 -8.76
C GLY A 229 -22.31 -5.55 -10.28
N GLY A 230 -21.25 -5.65 -11.06
CA GLY A 230 -21.28 -5.66 -12.53
C GLY A 230 -20.32 -4.63 -13.14
N ASP A 231 -20.62 -4.17 -14.36
CA ASP A 231 -19.88 -3.08 -14.98
C ASP A 231 -20.09 -1.76 -14.23
N VAL A 232 -19.09 -0.92 -14.22
CA VAL A 232 -19.18 0.44 -13.67
C VAL A 232 -19.39 1.43 -14.80
N VAL A 233 -20.47 2.19 -14.74
CA VAL A 233 -20.78 3.29 -15.68
C VAL A 233 -20.49 4.61 -14.98
N THR A 234 -19.53 5.36 -15.53
CA THR A 234 -19.13 6.67 -15.03
C THR A 234 -19.70 7.77 -15.92
N ILE A 235 -20.42 8.71 -15.32
CA ILE A 235 -21.15 9.78 -16.02
C ILE A 235 -20.61 11.13 -15.53
N ARG A 236 -20.37 12.03 -16.48
CA ARG A 236 -20.11 13.45 -16.24
C ARG A 236 -21.24 14.30 -16.78
N GLY A 237 -21.61 15.33 -16.04
CA GLY A 237 -22.63 16.31 -16.43
C GLY A 237 -22.44 17.61 -15.66
N ALA A 238 -23.12 18.69 -16.09
CA ALA A 238 -22.96 19.99 -15.49
C ALA A 238 -23.45 20.04 -14.02
N GLU A 239 -24.50 19.28 -13.70
CA GLU A 239 -25.12 19.22 -12.37
C GLU A 239 -25.21 17.73 -11.91
N PRO A 240 -24.12 17.12 -11.44
CA PRO A 240 -24.08 15.68 -11.16
C PRO A 240 -25.13 15.22 -10.15
N ARG A 241 -25.42 16.02 -9.11
CA ARG A 241 -26.41 15.65 -8.08
C ARG A 241 -27.84 15.62 -8.67
N LEU A 242 -28.21 16.63 -9.40
CA LEU A 242 -29.55 16.71 -10.06
C LEU A 242 -29.71 15.59 -11.09
N LEU A 243 -28.68 15.36 -11.91
CA LEU A 243 -28.67 14.25 -12.88
C LEU A 243 -28.78 12.89 -12.18
N GLY A 244 -28.06 12.67 -11.08
CA GLY A 244 -28.17 11.44 -10.31
C GLY A 244 -29.51 11.20 -9.67
N GLU A 245 -30.22 12.25 -9.20
CA GLU A 245 -31.61 12.15 -8.72
C GLU A 245 -32.55 11.73 -9.85
N ARG A 246 -32.45 12.37 -11.03
CA ARG A 246 -33.22 11.99 -12.22
C ARG A 246 -32.95 10.54 -12.66
N ILE A 247 -31.71 10.08 -12.59
CA ILE A 247 -31.33 8.68 -12.87
C ILE A 247 -31.96 7.73 -11.86
N ARG A 248 -31.93 8.08 -10.56
CA ARG A 248 -32.54 7.27 -9.50
C ARG A 248 -34.04 7.15 -9.70
N GLU A 249 -34.72 8.25 -9.95
CA GLU A 249 -36.19 8.29 -10.17
C GLU A 249 -36.59 7.48 -11.40
N ARG A 250 -35.82 7.60 -12.50
CA ARG A 250 -36.22 7.01 -13.79
C ARG A 250 -35.86 5.52 -13.89
N PHE A 251 -34.73 5.11 -13.31
CA PHE A 251 -34.19 3.75 -13.50
C PHE A 251 -34.08 2.94 -12.19
N GLY A 252 -34.35 3.53 -11.03
CA GLY A 252 -34.21 2.87 -9.74
C GLY A 252 -32.73 2.55 -9.35
N LEU A 253 -31.77 3.12 -10.08
CA LEU A 253 -30.35 2.92 -9.81
C LEU A 253 -29.90 3.81 -8.66
N THR A 254 -28.90 3.34 -7.89
CA THR A 254 -28.32 4.13 -6.78
C THR A 254 -27.03 4.80 -7.23
N PRO A 255 -27.02 6.13 -7.47
CA PRO A 255 -25.82 6.85 -7.86
C PRO A 255 -24.84 6.97 -6.70
N MET A 256 -23.56 6.74 -6.97
CA MET A 256 -22.45 7.12 -6.11
C MET A 256 -21.78 8.35 -6.70
N TYR A 257 -21.45 9.33 -5.86
CA TYR A 257 -20.84 10.59 -6.30
C TYR A 257 -19.36 10.60 -5.90
N VAL A 258 -18.48 10.70 -6.89
CA VAL A 258 -17.04 10.66 -6.69
C VAL A 258 -16.39 11.70 -7.60
N ASP A 259 -15.67 12.65 -7.03
CA ASP A 259 -14.90 13.69 -7.76
C ASP A 259 -15.72 14.39 -8.88
N GLY A 260 -16.95 14.77 -8.55
CA GLY A 260 -17.84 15.43 -9.50
C GLY A 260 -18.40 14.53 -10.61
N THR A 261 -18.22 13.22 -10.50
CA THR A 261 -18.81 12.22 -11.40
C THR A 261 -19.87 11.39 -10.70
N ILE A 262 -20.76 10.80 -11.49
CA ILE A 262 -21.73 9.80 -11.04
C ILE A 262 -21.20 8.44 -11.46
N ARG A 263 -21.13 7.50 -10.51
CA ARG A 263 -20.81 6.09 -10.78
C ARG A 263 -22.04 5.24 -10.51
N LEU A 264 -22.35 4.36 -11.45
CA LEU A 264 -23.47 3.41 -11.39
C LEU A 264 -22.94 2.01 -11.61
N GLU A 265 -23.42 1.06 -10.82
CA GLU A 265 -23.14 -0.37 -11.03
C GLU A 265 -24.30 -0.98 -11.86
N HIS A 266 -23.97 -1.70 -12.93
CA HIS A 266 -24.99 -2.34 -13.77
C HIS A 266 -24.45 -3.62 -14.42
N ALA A 267 -25.28 -4.68 -14.44
CA ALA A 267 -24.87 -5.99 -15.01
C ALA A 267 -24.53 -5.92 -16.52
N ARG A 268 -25.10 -4.95 -17.24
CA ARG A 268 -24.90 -4.72 -18.69
C ARG A 268 -24.63 -3.24 -18.93
N GLY A 269 -23.42 -2.77 -18.62
CA GLY A 269 -23.02 -1.36 -18.68
C GLY A 269 -23.24 -0.74 -20.07
N HIS A 270 -22.93 -1.48 -21.15
CA HIS A 270 -23.09 -1.01 -22.53
C HIS A 270 -24.54 -0.67 -22.91
N GLU A 271 -25.53 -1.42 -22.40
CA GLU A 271 -26.95 -1.10 -22.62
C GLU A 271 -27.37 0.13 -21.81
N LEU A 272 -26.89 0.23 -20.58
CA LEU A 272 -27.16 1.39 -19.72
C LEU A 272 -26.61 2.68 -20.33
N VAL A 273 -25.40 2.65 -20.88
CA VAL A 273 -24.77 3.81 -21.56
C VAL A 273 -25.69 4.36 -22.64
N ARG A 274 -26.19 3.51 -23.55
CA ARG A 274 -27.09 3.92 -24.61
C ARG A 274 -28.36 4.57 -24.05
N THR A 275 -28.95 3.91 -23.07
CA THR A 275 -30.22 4.39 -22.46
C THR A 275 -30.03 5.75 -21.76
N LEU A 276 -28.92 5.96 -21.08
CA LEU A 276 -28.56 7.21 -20.40
C LEU A 276 -28.37 8.37 -21.40
N VAL A 277 -27.61 8.11 -22.48
CA VAL A 277 -27.36 9.12 -23.53
C VAL A 277 -28.65 9.50 -24.24
N ASP A 278 -29.48 8.53 -24.59
CA ASP A 278 -30.79 8.79 -25.28
C ASP A 278 -31.74 9.55 -24.35
N THR A 279 -31.71 9.29 -23.03
CA THR A 279 -32.67 9.88 -22.07
C THR A 279 -32.26 11.26 -21.56
N PHE A 280 -30.96 11.51 -21.38
CA PHE A 280 -30.39 12.69 -20.74
C PHE A 280 -29.37 13.41 -21.64
N ALA A 281 -29.59 13.43 -22.94
CA ALA A 281 -28.70 14.03 -23.93
C ALA A 281 -28.31 15.50 -23.63
N ASP A 282 -29.20 16.22 -22.99
CA ASP A 282 -29.03 17.62 -22.59
C ASP A 282 -28.19 17.82 -21.32
N ALA A 283 -28.14 16.82 -20.45
CA ALA A 283 -27.47 16.88 -19.14
C ALA A 283 -26.16 16.12 -19.05
N VAL A 284 -25.95 15.15 -19.96
CA VAL A 284 -24.75 14.27 -19.98
C VAL A 284 -23.67 14.84 -20.89
N THR A 285 -22.48 15.06 -20.33
CA THR A 285 -21.31 15.52 -21.10
C THR A 285 -20.47 14.35 -21.59
N SER A 286 -20.30 13.32 -20.77
CA SER A 286 -19.64 12.07 -21.16
C SER A 286 -20.14 10.89 -20.36
N VAL A 287 -20.12 9.71 -20.98
CA VAL A 287 -20.39 8.42 -20.33
C VAL A 287 -19.32 7.45 -20.74
N THR A 288 -18.74 6.76 -19.77
CA THR A 288 -17.83 5.64 -19.99
C THR A 288 -18.30 4.44 -19.19
N PHE A 289 -17.96 3.24 -19.64
CA PHE A 289 -18.21 2.03 -18.86
C PHE A 289 -17.01 1.09 -18.96
N GLY A 290 -16.85 0.25 -17.94
CA GLY A 290 -15.79 -0.75 -17.91
C GLY A 290 -16.03 -1.78 -16.82
N ARG A 291 -15.15 -2.78 -16.78
CA ARG A 291 -15.14 -3.72 -15.68
C ARG A 291 -14.69 -2.99 -14.39
N PRO A 292 -15.15 -3.45 -13.23
CA PRO A 292 -14.73 -2.87 -11.96
C PRO A 292 -13.21 -2.83 -11.79
N THR A 293 -12.73 -1.71 -11.32
CA THR A 293 -11.34 -1.49 -10.92
C THR A 293 -11.21 -1.62 -9.40
N LEU A 294 -9.99 -1.66 -8.90
CA LEU A 294 -9.73 -1.63 -7.46
C LEU A 294 -10.17 -0.28 -6.83
N GLU A 295 -10.17 0.80 -7.64
CA GLU A 295 -10.72 2.09 -7.22
C GLU A 295 -12.23 2.02 -6.98
N ASP A 296 -12.97 1.37 -7.90
CA ASP A 296 -14.41 1.19 -7.74
C ASP A 296 -14.72 0.33 -6.50
N ALA A 297 -13.92 -0.70 -6.26
CA ALA A 297 -14.02 -1.52 -5.05
C ALA A 297 -13.74 -0.69 -3.78
N PHE A 298 -12.72 0.18 -3.81
CA PHE A 298 -12.41 1.08 -2.70
C PHE A 298 -13.58 2.02 -2.42
N VAL A 299 -14.09 2.71 -3.44
CA VAL A 299 -15.24 3.61 -3.32
C VAL A 299 -16.47 2.88 -2.79
N ARG A 300 -16.75 1.68 -3.30
CA ARG A 300 -17.86 0.84 -2.82
C ARG A 300 -17.75 0.50 -1.34
N LEU A 301 -16.53 0.22 -0.86
CA LEU A 301 -16.28 -0.18 0.52
C LEU A 301 -16.25 0.98 1.51
N THR A 302 -15.80 2.17 1.08
CA THR A 302 -15.55 3.32 1.95
C THR A 302 -16.54 4.48 1.76
N GLY A 303 -17.20 4.55 0.59
CA GLY A 303 -18.13 5.62 0.23
C GLY A 303 -17.45 6.89 -0.29
N HIS A 304 -16.13 6.92 -0.49
CA HIS A 304 -15.37 8.07 -1.00
C HIS A 304 -14.17 7.63 -1.85
N ALA A 305 -13.61 8.57 -2.63
CA ALA A 305 -12.39 8.31 -3.41
C ALA A 305 -11.16 8.17 -2.49
N LEU A 306 -10.14 7.47 -2.99
CA LEU A 306 -8.87 7.25 -2.27
C LEU A 306 -8.11 8.56 -2.03
N ASP A 307 -8.11 9.46 -3.03
CA ASP A 307 -7.46 10.78 -2.98
C ASP A 307 -8.41 11.90 -2.49
N GLY A 308 -9.68 11.61 -2.30
CA GLY A 308 -10.68 12.54 -1.80
C GLY A 308 -10.41 12.92 -0.35
N ALA A 309 -10.13 14.20 -0.09
CA ALA A 309 -10.22 14.73 1.25
C ALA A 309 -11.63 14.45 1.77
N ARG A 310 -11.78 13.88 2.96
CA ARG A 310 -13.07 13.86 3.65
C ARG A 310 -13.52 15.31 3.74
N GLU A 311 -14.51 15.73 2.93
CA GLU A 311 -15.20 16.98 3.17
C GLU A 311 -15.68 16.93 4.61
N GLY A 312 -15.23 17.88 5.41
CA GLY A 312 -15.29 17.86 6.85
C GLY A 312 -16.67 17.54 7.39
N GLY A 313 -16.79 16.48 8.11
CA GLY A 313 -17.78 16.31 9.14
C GLY A 313 -17.41 17.21 10.31
N GLY A 314 -17.70 18.50 10.19
CA GLY A 314 -17.76 19.44 11.29
C GLY A 314 -19.19 19.50 11.78
N ALA A 315 -19.40 19.05 13.01
CA ALA A 315 -20.36 19.59 13.99
C ALA A 315 -20.12 18.87 15.30
#